data_95dd5f3391987600b4c9a9a116e8d8ac
#
_entry.id   95dd5f3391987600b4c9a9a116e8d8ac
#
_cell.length_a   1.000
_cell.length_b   1.000
_cell.length_c   1.000
_cell.angle_alpha   90.00
_cell.angle_beta   90.00
_cell.angle_gamma   90.00
#
_symmetry.space_group_name_H-M   'P 1'
#
loop_
_entity.id
_entity.type
_entity.pdbx_description
1 polymer ?
#
loop_
_entity_poly.entity_id
_entity_poly.type
_entity_poly.pdbx_seq_one_letter_code
_entity_poly.pdbx_strand_id
1 'polypeptide(L)'
;ETCNPVELAAIPVNPRTLEIKKEQAFRATIRPDGIDSEEYFTKERQDTIAWHAKQRGVETEDIVKDWKTGQSEKVVWKNFCNYCAKYEVDKKPGQWYTEPIPSGYNIIGFDLVIANRLAEKYKTKSPFSKVTKIDMMDILFMWFENLDEPSSMKLDAFRKFLGMNAAQAHEALSDTIDEAELLVKFMKFHRRQSTVGKFKGAFAR
;
A
#
# COMPACT_ATOMS: atom_id res chain seq x y z
N GLU A 1 12.26 12.63 -8.94
CA GLU A 1 11.62 11.89 -10.06
C GLU A 1 10.18 11.59 -9.69
N THR A 2 9.25 11.98 -10.55
CA THR A 2 7.82 11.78 -10.30
C THR A 2 7.41 10.43 -10.88
N CYS A 3 7.41 9.37 -10.07
CA CYS A 3 6.83 8.11 -10.46
C CYS A 3 5.33 8.29 -10.76
N ASN A 4 4.90 7.93 -11.97
CA ASN A 4 3.49 7.92 -12.34
C ASN A 4 2.94 6.52 -12.04
N PRO A 5 1.90 6.40 -11.20
CA PRO A 5 1.33 5.10 -10.89
C PRO A 5 0.63 4.51 -12.12
N VAL A 6 0.82 3.23 -12.33
CA VAL A 6 0.16 2.45 -13.40
C VAL A 6 -0.90 1.50 -12.83
N GLU A 7 -0.88 1.28 -11.54
CA GLU A 7 -1.86 0.48 -10.83
C GLU A 7 -2.09 1.06 -9.43
N LEU A 8 -3.33 0.95 -8.95
CA LEU A 8 -3.72 1.36 -7.61
C LEU A 8 -4.54 0.25 -6.97
N ALA A 9 -4.11 -0.21 -5.80
CA ALA A 9 -4.81 -1.21 -5.02
C ALA A 9 -4.94 -0.80 -3.56
N ALA A 10 -6.02 -1.23 -2.92
CA ALA A 10 -6.23 -1.09 -1.49
C ALA A 10 -7.17 -2.17 -0.96
N ILE A 11 -7.00 -2.55 0.29
CA ILE A 11 -7.82 -3.55 0.96
C ILE A 11 -8.22 -3.06 2.35
N PRO A 12 -9.49 -3.16 2.75
CA PRO A 12 -9.89 -2.72 4.07
C PRO A 12 -9.60 -3.81 5.11
N VAL A 13 -9.07 -3.36 6.25
CA VAL A 13 -8.88 -4.20 7.43
C VAL A 13 -9.72 -3.65 8.57
N ASN A 14 -10.54 -4.49 9.17
CA ASN A 14 -11.32 -4.08 10.34
C ASN A 14 -10.38 -3.84 11.54
N PRO A 15 -10.34 -2.61 12.10
CA PRO A 15 -9.37 -2.29 13.15
C PRO A 15 -9.64 -2.99 14.48
N ARG A 16 -10.83 -3.54 14.70
CA ARG A 16 -11.18 -4.27 15.94
C ARG A 16 -10.96 -5.77 15.80
N THR A 17 -11.53 -6.38 14.77
CA THR A 17 -11.48 -7.83 14.54
C THR A 17 -10.20 -8.27 13.84
N LEU A 18 -9.50 -7.35 13.17
CA LEU A 18 -8.36 -7.61 12.29
C LEU A 18 -8.72 -8.52 11.11
N GLU A 19 -9.96 -8.49 10.69
CA GLU A 19 -10.45 -9.16 9.50
C GLU A 19 -10.01 -8.40 8.25
N ILE A 20 -9.37 -9.08 7.32
CA ILE A 20 -9.01 -8.55 6.00
C ILE A 20 -10.19 -8.82 5.05
N LYS A 21 -10.79 -7.76 4.51
CA LYS A 21 -11.97 -7.87 3.65
C LYS A 21 -11.56 -7.95 2.17
N LYS A 22 -11.04 -9.14 1.78
CA LYS A 22 -10.49 -9.39 0.43
C LYS A 22 -11.52 -9.14 -0.67
N GLU A 23 -12.78 -9.49 -0.43
CA GLU A 23 -13.91 -9.28 -1.35
C GLU A 23 -14.27 -7.81 -1.58
N GLN A 24 -13.79 -6.92 -0.73
CA GLN A 24 -14.00 -5.48 -0.82
C GLN A 24 -12.76 -4.73 -1.30
N ALA A 25 -11.76 -5.44 -1.80
CA ALA A 25 -10.54 -4.83 -2.30
C ALA A 25 -10.84 -3.89 -3.49
N PHE A 26 -10.12 -2.78 -3.54
CA PHE A 26 -10.05 -1.92 -4.71
C PHE A 26 -8.84 -2.30 -5.54
N ARG A 27 -9.02 -2.39 -6.85
CA ARG A 27 -7.94 -2.51 -7.83
C ARG A 27 -8.33 -1.75 -9.08
N ALA A 28 -7.41 -0.98 -9.63
CA ALA A 28 -7.59 -0.31 -10.91
C ALA A 28 -6.26 -0.11 -11.63
N THR A 29 -6.22 -0.44 -12.92
CA THR A 29 -5.12 -0.10 -13.82
C THR A 29 -5.31 1.34 -14.30
N ILE A 30 -4.24 2.12 -14.23
CA ILE A 30 -4.18 3.50 -14.71
C ILE A 30 -3.55 3.49 -16.09
N ARG A 31 -4.29 4.01 -17.07
CA ARG A 31 -3.76 4.22 -18.40
C ARG A 31 -2.80 5.40 -18.41
N PRO A 32 -1.52 5.19 -18.73
CA PRO A 32 -0.58 6.30 -18.83
C PRO A 32 -0.95 7.26 -19.96
N ASP A 33 -0.80 8.54 -19.70
CA ASP A 33 -1.01 9.57 -20.73
C ASP A 33 -0.01 9.38 -21.88
N GLY A 34 -0.50 9.42 -23.10
CA GLY A 34 0.31 9.30 -24.33
C GLY A 34 0.72 7.86 -24.70
N ILE A 35 0.26 6.82 -24.01
CA ILE A 35 0.66 5.41 -24.26
C ILE A 35 0.38 4.92 -25.70
N ASP A 36 -0.42 5.65 -26.48
CA ASP A 36 -0.70 5.28 -27.88
C ASP A 36 0.28 5.90 -28.87
N SER A 37 1.11 6.86 -28.44
CA SER A 37 2.12 7.49 -29.30
C SER A 37 3.46 6.78 -29.18
N GLU A 38 4.25 6.80 -30.25
CA GLU A 38 5.62 6.25 -30.25
C GLU A 38 6.53 7.03 -29.27
N GLU A 39 6.27 8.32 -29.07
CA GLU A 39 7.02 9.19 -28.17
C GLU A 39 6.88 8.77 -26.69
N TYR A 40 5.83 8.02 -26.37
CA TYR A 40 5.67 7.46 -25.01
C TYR A 40 6.80 6.50 -24.65
N PHE A 41 7.30 5.71 -25.61
CA PHE A 41 8.23 4.61 -25.38
C PHE A 41 9.70 5.06 -25.31
N THR A 42 9.97 6.03 -24.44
CA THR A 42 11.36 6.39 -24.12
C THR A 42 12.11 5.19 -23.53
N LYS A 43 13.45 5.24 -23.55
CA LYS A 43 14.27 4.17 -22.98
C LYS A 43 13.91 3.86 -21.53
N GLU A 44 13.76 4.88 -20.70
CA GLU A 44 13.39 4.74 -19.29
C GLU A 44 12.03 4.03 -19.12
N ARG A 45 11.03 4.36 -19.94
CA ARG A 45 9.73 3.71 -19.90
C ARG A 45 9.77 2.28 -20.41
N GLN A 46 10.57 2.01 -21.44
CA GLN A 46 10.81 0.64 -21.92
C GLN A 46 11.47 -0.21 -20.83
N ASP A 47 12.48 0.33 -20.12
CA ASP A 47 13.13 -0.35 -19.01
C ASP A 47 12.12 -0.64 -17.87
N THR A 48 11.21 0.30 -17.58
CA THR A 48 10.13 0.12 -16.59
C THR A 48 9.15 -0.97 -17.04
N ILE A 49 8.72 -0.96 -18.30
CA ILE A 49 7.83 -1.99 -18.87
C ILE A 49 8.50 -3.36 -18.80
N ALA A 50 9.78 -3.45 -19.19
CA ALA A 50 10.55 -4.69 -19.14
C ALA A 50 10.70 -5.22 -17.71
N TRP A 51 10.88 -4.32 -16.74
CA TRP A 51 10.91 -4.69 -15.33
C TRP A 51 9.58 -5.31 -14.88
N HIS A 52 8.44 -4.67 -15.19
CA HIS A 52 7.11 -5.21 -14.88
C HIS A 52 6.87 -6.56 -15.56
N ALA A 53 7.23 -6.70 -16.83
CA ALA A 53 7.10 -7.93 -17.58
C ALA A 53 7.89 -9.08 -16.92
N LYS A 54 9.15 -8.82 -16.58
CA LYS A 54 10.00 -9.77 -15.86
C LYS A 54 9.41 -10.19 -14.52
N GLN A 55 8.88 -9.24 -13.73
CA GLN A 55 8.30 -9.52 -12.41
C GLN A 55 7.04 -10.38 -12.52
N ARG A 56 6.22 -10.16 -13.55
CA ARG A 56 4.97 -10.89 -13.77
C ARG A 56 5.15 -12.17 -14.61
N GLY A 57 6.34 -12.41 -15.16
CA GLY A 57 6.60 -13.56 -16.02
C GLY A 57 5.82 -13.54 -17.34
N VAL A 58 5.60 -12.33 -17.90
CA VAL A 58 4.85 -12.11 -19.15
C VAL A 58 5.71 -11.33 -20.15
N GLU A 59 5.25 -11.19 -21.40
CA GLU A 59 5.93 -10.37 -22.39
C GLU A 59 5.65 -8.86 -22.20
N THR A 60 6.53 -8.02 -22.71
CA THR A 60 6.41 -6.55 -22.63
C THR A 60 5.13 -6.03 -23.27
N GLU A 61 4.71 -6.65 -24.36
CA GLU A 61 3.48 -6.35 -25.08
C GLU A 61 2.23 -6.58 -24.25
N ASP A 62 2.23 -7.59 -23.38
CA ASP A 62 1.11 -7.88 -22.47
C ASP A 62 0.97 -6.78 -21.43
N ILE A 63 2.09 -6.27 -20.90
CA ILE A 63 2.09 -5.12 -19.97
C ILE A 63 1.50 -3.89 -20.65
N VAL A 64 1.97 -3.56 -21.86
CA VAL A 64 1.48 -2.40 -22.62
C VAL A 64 0.00 -2.55 -22.93
N LYS A 65 -0.45 -3.74 -23.32
CA LYS A 65 -1.86 -4.04 -23.57
C LYS A 65 -2.70 -3.87 -22.33
N ASP A 66 -2.26 -4.38 -21.19
CA ASP A 66 -2.94 -4.21 -19.89
C ASP A 66 -3.08 -2.74 -19.55
N TRP A 67 -2.00 -1.95 -19.62
CA TRP A 67 -2.04 -0.51 -19.32
C TRP A 67 -2.93 0.27 -20.29
N LYS A 68 -3.00 -0.11 -21.57
CA LYS A 68 -3.91 0.51 -22.54
C LYS A 68 -5.38 0.28 -22.22
N THR A 69 -5.73 -0.81 -21.54
CA THR A 69 -7.11 -1.09 -21.11
C THR A 69 -7.51 -0.29 -19.85
N GLY A 70 -6.53 0.29 -19.15
CA GLY A 70 -6.75 1.04 -17.94
C GLY A 70 -7.62 2.28 -18.14
N GLN A 71 -8.11 2.83 -17.05
CA GLN A 71 -8.84 4.09 -17.01
C GLN A 71 -7.87 5.27 -16.83
N SER A 72 -8.31 6.48 -17.18
CA SER A 72 -7.51 7.67 -16.94
C SER A 72 -7.21 7.85 -15.45
N GLU A 73 -6.04 8.38 -15.12
CA GLU A 73 -5.59 8.64 -13.74
C GLU A 73 -6.65 9.41 -12.93
N LYS A 74 -7.29 10.42 -13.54
CA LYS A 74 -8.35 11.21 -12.90
C LYS A 74 -9.55 10.36 -12.49
N VAL A 75 -9.98 9.45 -13.37
CA VAL A 75 -11.13 8.55 -13.09
C VAL A 75 -10.78 7.56 -12.00
N VAL A 76 -9.62 6.92 -12.10
CA VAL A 76 -9.14 5.98 -11.08
C VAL A 76 -9.02 6.67 -9.72
N TRP A 77 -8.40 7.86 -9.67
CA TRP A 77 -8.27 8.62 -8.43
C TRP A 77 -9.62 8.98 -7.81
N LYS A 78 -10.58 9.46 -8.62
CA LYS A 78 -11.93 9.75 -8.14
C LYS A 78 -12.63 8.51 -7.58
N ASN A 79 -12.53 7.39 -8.29
CA ASN A 79 -13.11 6.12 -7.85
C ASN A 79 -12.46 5.63 -6.54
N PHE A 80 -11.15 5.82 -6.41
CA PHE A 80 -10.42 5.50 -5.18
C PHE A 80 -10.85 6.37 -3.99
N CYS A 81 -10.99 7.68 -4.18
CA CYS A 81 -11.51 8.55 -3.14
C CYS A 81 -12.93 8.15 -2.71
N ASN A 82 -13.82 7.82 -3.66
CA ASN A 82 -15.16 7.33 -3.37
C ASN A 82 -15.15 5.97 -2.65
N TYR A 83 -14.19 5.11 -2.98
CA TYR A 83 -13.99 3.85 -2.29
C TYR A 83 -13.58 4.07 -0.83
N CYS A 84 -12.60 4.91 -0.57
CA CYS A 84 -12.15 5.24 0.79
C CYS A 84 -13.26 5.90 1.62
N ALA A 85 -14.07 6.77 1.01
CA ALA A 85 -15.18 7.43 1.69
C ALA A 85 -16.22 6.45 2.29
N LYS A 86 -16.33 5.23 1.76
CA LYS A 86 -17.21 4.19 2.34
C LYS A 86 -16.77 3.73 3.73
N TYR A 87 -15.50 3.99 4.09
CA TYR A 87 -14.89 3.60 5.36
C TYR A 87 -14.68 4.78 6.30
N GLU A 88 -15.19 5.96 5.94
CA GLU A 88 -15.27 7.07 6.88
C GLU A 88 -16.24 6.73 8.01
N VAL A 89 -15.93 7.20 9.20
CA VAL A 89 -16.75 6.95 10.40
C VAL A 89 -17.14 8.27 11.05
N ASP A 90 -18.28 8.29 11.71
CA ASP A 90 -18.72 9.44 12.46
C ASP A 90 -17.75 9.78 13.60
N LYS A 91 -17.47 11.06 13.77
CA LYS A 91 -16.60 11.54 14.84
C LYS A 91 -17.25 11.32 16.21
N LYS A 92 -16.57 10.55 17.06
CA LYS A 92 -16.97 10.32 18.44
C LYS A 92 -16.06 11.10 19.40
N PRO A 93 -16.53 11.43 20.62
CA PRO A 93 -15.65 12.02 21.65
C PRO A 93 -14.39 11.17 21.84
N GLY A 94 -13.22 11.82 21.85
CA GLY A 94 -11.93 11.12 21.95
C GLY A 94 -11.43 10.44 20.69
N GLN A 95 -12.18 10.46 19.60
CA GLN A 95 -11.74 9.95 18.30
C GLN A 95 -10.97 11.03 17.53
N TRP A 96 -9.80 10.68 17.02
CA TRP A 96 -8.82 11.59 16.42
C TRP A 96 -8.92 11.63 14.90
N TYR A 97 -9.59 10.67 14.31
CA TYR A 97 -9.74 10.51 12.86
C TYR A 97 -11.16 10.07 12.52
N THR A 98 -11.58 10.45 11.34
CA THR A 98 -12.84 10.03 10.72
C THR A 98 -12.56 9.30 9.41
N GLU A 99 -11.46 9.60 8.76
CA GLU A 99 -11.00 9.00 7.53
C GLU A 99 -10.25 7.68 7.80
N PRO A 100 -10.17 6.76 6.82
CA PRO A 100 -9.37 5.54 6.92
C PRO A 100 -7.91 5.83 7.28
N ILE A 101 -7.34 5.00 8.16
CA ILE A 101 -5.92 5.05 8.50
C ILE A 101 -5.15 4.31 7.41
N PRO A 102 -4.26 4.98 6.65
CA PRO A 102 -3.45 4.31 5.66
C PRO A 102 -2.39 3.44 6.33
N SER A 103 -2.22 2.23 5.81
CA SER A 103 -1.17 1.32 6.20
C SER A 103 -0.57 0.64 4.97
N GLY A 104 0.73 0.44 4.97
CA GLY A 104 1.47 -0.22 3.89
C GLY A 104 2.96 -0.31 4.22
N TYR A 105 3.73 -0.88 3.31
CA TYR A 105 5.18 -0.99 3.43
C TYR A 105 5.86 0.20 2.78
N ASN A 106 6.63 0.99 3.52
CA ASN A 106 7.20 2.26 3.08
C ASN A 106 6.13 3.24 2.55
N ILE A 107 4.93 3.16 3.09
CA ILE A 107 3.78 3.93 2.61
C ILE A 107 4.00 5.44 2.76
N ILE A 108 4.72 5.86 3.78
CA ILE A 108 5.02 7.28 4.03
C ILE A 108 5.98 7.82 2.97
N GLY A 109 6.97 7.03 2.58
CA GLY A 109 7.98 7.42 1.60
C GLY A 109 7.52 7.30 0.14
N PHE A 110 6.48 6.52 -0.15
CA PHE A 110 6.07 6.21 -1.51
C PHE A 110 4.59 6.46 -1.78
N ASP A 111 3.68 5.63 -1.29
CA ASP A 111 2.27 5.68 -1.68
C ASP A 111 1.56 6.95 -1.26
N LEU A 112 1.83 7.45 -0.05
CA LEU A 112 1.23 8.70 0.43
C LEU A 112 1.79 9.92 -0.29
N VAL A 113 3.02 9.87 -0.78
CA VAL A 113 3.58 10.93 -1.61
C VAL A 113 2.80 11.02 -2.93
N ILE A 114 2.55 9.86 -3.56
CA ILE A 114 1.74 9.77 -4.79
C ILE A 114 0.30 10.22 -4.52
N ALA A 115 -0.33 9.70 -3.46
CA ALA A 115 -1.71 10.05 -3.10
C ALA A 115 -1.90 11.55 -2.83
N ASN A 116 -0.95 12.18 -2.13
CA ASN A 116 -0.99 13.62 -1.87
C ASN A 116 -0.85 14.43 -3.17
N ARG A 117 0.06 14.01 -4.06
CA ARG A 117 0.23 14.63 -5.39
C ARG A 117 -1.05 14.52 -6.23
N LEU A 118 -1.71 13.36 -6.22
CA LEU A 118 -2.98 13.18 -6.94
C LEU A 118 -4.11 14.01 -6.33
N ALA A 119 -4.17 14.11 -5.00
CA ALA A 119 -5.13 14.95 -4.31
C ALA A 119 -4.95 16.45 -4.68
N GLU A 120 -3.71 16.92 -4.74
CA GLU A 120 -3.39 18.28 -5.16
C GLU A 120 -3.71 18.49 -6.65
N LYS A 121 -3.25 17.60 -7.53
CA LYS A 121 -3.48 17.66 -9.00
C LYS A 121 -4.97 17.74 -9.33
N TYR A 122 -5.80 16.96 -8.65
CA TYR A 122 -7.24 16.89 -8.93
C TYR A 122 -8.10 17.70 -7.96
N LYS A 123 -7.47 18.50 -7.09
CA LYS A 123 -8.13 19.38 -6.11
C LYS A 123 -9.15 18.61 -5.26
N THR A 124 -8.78 17.41 -4.80
CA THR A 124 -9.59 16.60 -3.90
C THR A 124 -9.07 16.69 -2.47
N LYS A 125 -9.92 16.37 -1.49
CA LYS A 125 -9.45 16.09 -0.13
C LYS A 125 -8.63 14.79 -0.16
N SER A 126 -7.60 14.69 0.68
CA SER A 126 -6.92 13.41 0.91
C SER A 126 -7.94 12.38 1.44
N PRO A 127 -7.99 11.16 0.89
CA PRO A 127 -8.93 10.13 1.34
C PRO A 127 -8.51 9.47 2.66
N PHE A 128 -7.38 9.86 3.23
CA PHE A 128 -6.77 9.23 4.39
C PHE A 128 -6.67 10.16 5.59
N SER A 129 -6.61 9.56 6.78
CA SER A 129 -6.28 10.26 8.01
C SER A 129 -4.97 11.03 7.89
N LYS A 130 -5.01 12.31 8.25
CA LYS A 130 -3.81 13.16 8.27
C LYS A 130 -2.95 12.94 9.51
N VAL A 131 -3.54 12.42 10.58
CA VAL A 131 -2.92 12.32 11.89
C VAL A 131 -2.21 10.99 12.08
N THR A 132 -2.87 9.89 11.70
CA THR A 132 -2.39 8.53 11.96
C THR A 132 -2.08 7.82 10.66
N LYS A 133 -0.90 7.20 10.61
CA LYS A 133 -0.40 6.36 9.51
C LYS A 133 0.31 5.18 10.12
N ILE A 134 0.30 4.04 9.46
CA ILE A 134 1.00 2.85 9.92
C ILE A 134 1.95 2.41 8.81
N ASP A 135 3.23 2.75 8.98
CA ASP A 135 4.27 2.26 8.08
C ASP A 135 4.83 0.94 8.62
N MET A 136 4.64 -0.12 7.85
CA MET A 136 5.10 -1.45 8.25
C MET A 136 6.63 -1.56 8.24
N MET A 137 7.31 -0.79 7.40
CA MET A 137 8.77 -0.77 7.37
C MET A 137 9.34 -0.28 8.70
N ASP A 138 8.79 0.78 9.29
CA ASP A 138 9.23 1.31 10.57
C ASP A 138 9.00 0.30 11.71
N ILE A 139 7.83 -0.36 11.71
CA ILE A 139 7.50 -1.38 12.70
C ILE A 139 8.47 -2.56 12.60
N LEU A 140 8.72 -3.04 11.39
CA LEU A 140 9.65 -4.15 11.17
C LEU A 140 11.08 -3.78 11.54
N PHE A 141 11.51 -2.55 11.20
CA PHE A 141 12.81 -2.06 11.63
C PHE A 141 12.97 -2.13 13.16
N MET A 142 12.00 -1.64 13.93
CA MET A 142 12.03 -1.68 15.40
C MET A 142 12.11 -3.11 15.98
N TRP A 143 11.60 -4.10 15.25
CA TRP A 143 11.59 -5.49 15.73
C TRP A 143 12.83 -6.29 15.34
N PHE A 144 13.48 -5.91 14.23
CA PHE A 144 14.54 -6.72 13.63
C PHE A 144 15.88 -6.00 13.50
N GLU A 145 15.99 -4.73 13.93
CA GLU A 145 17.19 -3.91 13.77
C GLU A 145 18.46 -4.49 14.45
N ASN A 146 18.27 -5.31 15.48
CA ASN A 146 19.33 -5.95 16.25
C ASN A 146 19.56 -7.43 15.90
N LEU A 147 18.91 -7.93 14.84
CA LEU A 147 19.06 -9.29 14.37
C LEU A 147 19.87 -9.32 13.06
N ASP A 148 20.58 -10.44 12.83
CA ASP A 148 21.36 -10.64 11.60
C ASP A 148 20.46 -10.90 10.38
N GLU A 149 19.21 -11.29 10.60
CA GLU A 149 18.20 -11.51 9.57
C GLU A 149 16.90 -10.76 9.90
N PRO A 150 16.18 -10.26 8.89
CA PRO A 150 16.48 -10.36 7.45
C PRO A 150 17.64 -9.45 7.05
N SER A 151 18.44 -9.86 6.07
CA SER A 151 19.62 -9.14 5.58
C SER A 151 19.32 -7.81 4.87
N SER A 152 18.04 -7.46 4.70
CA SER A 152 17.58 -6.29 3.98
C SER A 152 16.17 -5.88 4.44
N MET A 153 15.93 -4.55 4.45
CA MET A 153 14.62 -3.96 4.73
C MET A 153 13.67 -3.96 3.50
N LYS A 154 13.90 -4.77 2.48
CA LYS A 154 12.97 -4.91 1.36
C LYS A 154 11.83 -5.86 1.75
N LEU A 155 10.61 -5.58 1.28
CA LEU A 155 9.44 -6.42 1.57
C LEU A 155 9.66 -7.89 1.20
N ASP A 156 10.35 -8.16 0.08
CA ASP A 156 10.66 -9.54 -0.35
C ASP A 156 11.59 -10.29 0.61
N ALA A 157 12.53 -9.57 1.25
CA ALA A 157 13.38 -10.18 2.28
C ALA A 157 12.53 -10.58 3.50
N PHE A 158 11.58 -9.74 3.90
CA PHE A 158 10.64 -10.07 4.98
C PHE A 158 9.66 -11.18 4.61
N ARG A 159 9.13 -11.19 3.38
CA ARG A 159 8.30 -12.30 2.90
C ARG A 159 9.03 -13.63 3.06
N LYS A 160 10.26 -13.69 2.57
CA LYS A 160 11.10 -14.89 2.66
C LYS A 160 11.40 -15.28 4.12
N PHE A 161 11.82 -14.31 4.93
CA PHE A 161 12.15 -14.52 6.33
C PHE A 161 10.96 -15.02 7.15
N LEU A 162 9.76 -14.46 6.90
CA LEU A 162 8.53 -14.82 7.59
C LEU A 162 7.80 -16.04 6.99
N GLY A 163 8.36 -16.67 5.95
CA GLY A 163 7.75 -17.82 5.29
C GLY A 163 6.44 -17.50 4.56
N MET A 164 6.29 -16.28 4.06
CA MET A 164 5.14 -15.89 3.26
C MET A 164 5.31 -16.37 1.82
N ASN A 165 4.20 -16.70 1.16
CA ASN A 165 4.24 -17.11 -0.24
C ASN A 165 4.44 -15.88 -1.15
N ALA A 166 5.54 -15.84 -1.89
CA ALA A 166 5.87 -14.74 -2.81
C ALA A 166 5.52 -15.04 -4.28
N ALA A 167 4.73 -16.08 -4.55
CA ALA A 167 4.48 -16.55 -5.93
C ALA A 167 3.75 -15.54 -6.83
N GLN A 168 3.10 -14.53 -6.27
CA GLN A 168 2.38 -13.47 -7.00
C GLN A 168 2.87 -12.08 -6.61
N ALA A 169 4.10 -11.96 -6.11
CA ALA A 169 4.72 -10.69 -5.82
C ALA A 169 4.77 -9.78 -7.06
N HIS A 170 4.71 -8.46 -6.83
CA HIS A 170 4.77 -7.41 -7.87
C HIS A 170 3.49 -7.18 -8.69
N GLU A 171 2.35 -7.69 -8.23
CA GLU A 171 1.04 -7.18 -8.60
C GLU A 171 0.48 -6.34 -7.44
N ALA A 172 -0.02 -5.14 -7.70
CA ALA A 172 -0.42 -4.21 -6.64
C ALA A 172 -1.45 -4.82 -5.67
N LEU A 173 -2.40 -5.60 -6.14
CA LEU A 173 -3.39 -6.25 -5.27
C LEU A 173 -2.76 -7.37 -4.43
N SER A 174 -1.89 -8.19 -5.01
CA SER A 174 -1.21 -9.26 -4.29
C SER A 174 -0.30 -8.70 -3.20
N ASP A 175 0.49 -7.67 -3.52
CA ASP A 175 1.34 -6.99 -2.56
C ASP A 175 0.52 -6.38 -1.43
N THR A 176 -0.61 -5.74 -1.75
CA THR A 176 -1.53 -5.16 -0.75
C THR A 176 -2.13 -6.23 0.17
N ILE A 177 -2.44 -7.43 -0.34
CA ILE A 177 -2.92 -8.56 0.48
C ILE A 177 -1.83 -9.03 1.44
N ASP A 178 -0.61 -9.21 0.96
CA ASP A 178 0.53 -9.63 1.76
C ASP A 178 0.84 -8.61 2.87
N GLU A 179 0.81 -7.32 2.54
CA GLU A 179 1.00 -6.24 3.52
C GLU A 179 -0.12 -6.22 4.56
N ALA A 180 -1.37 -6.46 4.17
CA ALA A 180 -2.49 -6.57 5.10
C ALA A 180 -2.35 -7.79 6.03
N GLU A 181 -1.91 -8.93 5.51
CA GLU A 181 -1.64 -10.13 6.31
C GLU A 181 -0.50 -9.90 7.30
N LEU A 182 0.56 -9.22 6.86
CA LEU A 182 1.69 -8.84 7.70
C LEU A 182 1.23 -7.89 8.82
N LEU A 183 0.50 -6.83 8.48
CA LEU A 183 -0.09 -5.91 9.45
C LEU A 183 -0.92 -6.65 10.51
N VAL A 184 -1.82 -7.52 10.07
CA VAL A 184 -2.69 -8.29 10.97
C VAL A 184 -1.89 -9.20 11.92
N LYS A 185 -0.84 -9.87 11.43
CA LYS A 185 0.04 -10.70 12.26
C LYS A 185 0.73 -9.84 13.34
N PHE A 186 1.29 -8.70 12.98
CA PHE A 186 1.93 -7.78 13.92
C PHE A 186 0.94 -7.17 14.90
N MET A 187 -0.22 -6.73 14.45
CA MET A 187 -1.26 -6.20 15.34
C MET A 187 -1.75 -7.24 16.36
N LYS A 188 -1.90 -8.50 15.96
CA LYS A 188 -2.23 -9.60 16.88
C LYS A 188 -1.12 -9.81 17.90
N PHE A 189 0.14 -9.77 17.46
CA PHE A 189 1.28 -9.90 18.35
C PHE A 189 1.33 -8.74 19.37
N HIS A 190 1.25 -7.51 18.93
CA HIS A 190 1.20 -6.34 19.80
C HIS A 190 0.08 -6.40 20.83
N ARG A 191 -1.13 -6.81 20.42
CA ARG A 191 -2.26 -6.94 21.33
C ARG A 191 -2.01 -7.99 22.41
N ARG A 192 -1.34 -9.10 22.08
CA ARG A 192 -0.94 -10.10 23.07
C ARG A 192 0.07 -9.53 24.05
N GLN A 193 1.09 -8.82 23.58
CA GLN A 193 2.07 -8.19 24.45
C GLN A 193 1.44 -7.12 25.35
N SER A 194 0.53 -6.31 24.84
CA SER A 194 -0.15 -5.28 25.62
C SER A 194 -1.06 -5.84 26.71
N THR A 195 -1.57 -7.05 26.56
CA THR A 195 -2.35 -7.73 27.62
C THR A 195 -1.47 -8.33 28.73
N VAL A 196 -0.24 -8.72 28.37
CA VAL A 196 0.74 -9.25 29.32
C VAL A 196 1.53 -8.13 29.99
N GLY A 197 1.89 -7.09 29.23
CA GLY A 197 2.62 -5.92 29.72
C GLY A 197 1.74 -5.00 30.57
N LYS A 198 2.10 -4.81 31.83
CA LYS A 198 1.45 -3.82 32.70
C LYS A 198 2.01 -2.44 32.40
N PHE A 199 1.54 -1.81 31.33
CA PHE A 199 2.04 -0.49 30.92
C PHE A 199 1.70 0.63 31.91
N LYS A 200 0.58 0.52 32.65
CA LYS A 200 0.19 1.53 33.65
C LYS A 200 1.22 1.57 34.77
N GLY A 201 1.93 2.66 34.88
CA GLY A 201 2.99 2.86 35.87
C GLY A 201 4.33 2.22 35.50
N ALA A 202 4.50 1.62 34.32
CA ALA A 202 5.75 0.97 33.91
C ALA A 202 6.96 1.95 33.88
N PHE A 203 6.71 3.22 33.70
CA PHE A 203 7.73 4.29 33.67
C PHE A 203 7.65 5.24 34.88
N ALA A 204 6.84 4.90 35.90
CA ALA A 204 6.85 5.66 37.15
C ALA A 204 8.19 5.43 37.87
N ARG A 205 8.90 6.53 38.19
CA ARG A 205 10.11 6.54 39.02
C ARG A 205 9.77 6.60 40.47
#